data_0a6727a8a9f31a70fbe49227d6265d7e
#
_entry.id   0a6727a8a9f31a70fbe49227d6265d7e
#
_cell.length_a   1.000
_cell.length_b   1.000
_cell.length_c   1.000
_cell.angle_alpha   90.00
_cell.angle_beta   90.00
_cell.angle_gamma   90.00
#
_symmetry.space_group_name_H-M   'P 1'
#
loop_
_entity.id
_entity.type
_entity.pdbx_description
1 polymer ?
#
loop_
_entity_poly.entity_id
_entity_poly.type
_entity_poly.pdbx_seq_one_letter_code
_entity_poly.pdbx_strand_id
1 'polypeptide(L)'
;MASGSGAKAWEGWYCISVVMLMFVCLLRNVAGPDVLMLGALALELAAGIVSIEDGLKGFSNKGLLTVACLFVVAAGISNTGALDYYMGKLLGNPRSVADAQLRLMVPIATVSAFLNNTPVVAIMIPIVQKWCRKCKINVAQLFIPLSFSSILGGTCTLIGTSTNLVVDGMRKERYPEEAAIGLFELSKYGVPVLLSGLCYMLVASPFLLPGGKKE
;
A
#
# COMPACT_ATOMS: atom_id res chain seq x y z
N MET A 1 13.90 2.57 -32.75
CA MET A 1 13.10 3.26 -33.78
C MET A 1 11.66 2.84 -33.60
N ALA A 2 10.84 3.69 -32.97
CA ALA A 2 9.42 3.42 -32.82
C ALA A 2 8.74 3.67 -34.18
N SER A 3 8.30 2.61 -34.84
CA SER A 3 7.44 2.70 -36.00
C SER A 3 6.09 3.24 -35.51
N GLY A 4 5.81 4.51 -35.84
CA GLY A 4 4.49 5.10 -35.64
C GLY A 4 3.47 4.44 -36.55
N SER A 5 2.88 3.35 -36.13
CA SER A 5 1.60 2.92 -36.65
C SER A 5 0.55 3.84 -36.03
N GLY A 6 -0.08 4.69 -36.84
CA GLY A 6 -1.16 5.52 -36.38
C GLY A 6 -2.23 4.66 -35.71
N ALA A 7 -2.35 4.78 -34.40
CA ALA A 7 -3.39 4.09 -33.65
C ALA A 7 -4.74 4.36 -34.32
N LYS A 8 -5.42 3.30 -34.74
CA LYS A 8 -6.73 3.43 -35.36
C LYS A 8 -7.68 3.99 -34.29
N ALA A 9 -8.48 4.98 -34.64
CA ALA A 9 -9.34 5.65 -33.66
C ALA A 9 -10.24 4.69 -32.85
N TRP A 10 -10.60 3.53 -33.42
CA TRP A 10 -11.38 2.51 -32.75
C TRP A 10 -10.63 1.79 -31.61
N GLU A 11 -9.28 1.65 -31.74
CA GLU A 11 -8.44 1.00 -30.70
C GLU A 11 -8.49 1.77 -29.39
N GLY A 12 -8.41 3.12 -29.47
CA GLY A 12 -8.51 3.98 -28.29
C GLY A 12 -9.89 3.88 -27.63
N TRP A 13 -10.98 3.89 -28.41
CA TRP A 13 -12.32 3.74 -27.87
C TRP A 13 -12.56 2.36 -27.26
N TYR A 14 -11.99 1.31 -27.85
CA TYR A 14 -12.07 -0.04 -27.30
C TYR A 14 -11.36 -0.13 -25.95
N CYS A 15 -10.11 0.35 -25.83
CA CYS A 15 -9.37 0.39 -24.57
C CYS A 15 -10.15 1.15 -23.48
N ILE A 16 -10.67 2.32 -23.80
CA ILE A 16 -11.49 3.11 -22.87
C ILE A 16 -12.71 2.29 -22.41
N SER A 17 -13.39 1.61 -23.34
CA SER A 17 -14.57 0.80 -23.01
C SER A 17 -14.22 -0.38 -22.10
N VAL A 18 -13.12 -1.09 -22.34
CA VAL A 18 -12.64 -2.19 -21.50
C VAL A 18 -12.28 -1.69 -20.10
N VAL A 19 -11.55 -0.58 -20.01
CA VAL A 19 -11.18 0.02 -18.72
C VAL A 19 -12.43 0.48 -17.96
N MET A 20 -13.36 1.15 -18.61
CA MET A 20 -14.62 1.58 -17.97
C MET A 20 -15.46 0.40 -17.50
N LEU A 21 -15.57 -0.66 -18.31
CA LEU A 21 -16.27 -1.90 -17.94
C LEU A 21 -15.61 -2.53 -16.71
N MET A 22 -14.29 -2.64 -16.70
CA MET A 22 -13.52 -3.14 -15.56
C MET A 22 -13.81 -2.34 -14.29
N PHE A 23 -13.78 -0.99 -14.37
CA PHE A 23 -14.11 -0.13 -13.22
C PHE A 23 -15.55 -0.33 -12.72
N VAL A 24 -16.52 -0.41 -13.62
CA VAL A 24 -17.91 -0.69 -13.23
C VAL A 24 -18.04 -2.04 -12.54
N CYS A 25 -17.37 -3.09 -13.04
CA CYS A 25 -17.35 -4.40 -12.42
C CYS A 25 -16.67 -4.39 -11.04
N LEU A 26 -15.58 -3.63 -10.87
CA LEU A 26 -14.93 -3.42 -9.57
C LEU A 26 -15.85 -2.73 -8.56
N LEU A 27 -16.51 -1.65 -8.96
CA LEU A 27 -17.46 -0.92 -8.10
C LEU A 27 -18.66 -1.78 -7.69
N ARG A 28 -19.09 -2.69 -8.59
CA ARG A 28 -20.17 -3.63 -8.34
C ARG A 28 -19.75 -4.90 -7.58
N ASN A 29 -18.44 -5.05 -7.30
CA ASN A 29 -17.88 -6.27 -6.69
C ASN A 29 -18.32 -7.56 -7.40
N VAL A 30 -18.33 -7.56 -8.74
CA VAL A 30 -18.76 -8.71 -9.54
C VAL A 30 -17.79 -9.88 -9.42
N ALA A 31 -16.48 -9.57 -9.36
CA ALA A 31 -15.41 -10.55 -9.19
C ALA A 31 -14.21 -9.92 -8.48
N GLY A 32 -13.24 -10.72 -8.10
CA GLY A 32 -11.98 -10.21 -7.51
C GLY A 32 -11.22 -9.32 -8.48
N PRO A 33 -10.48 -8.32 -7.96
CA PRO A 33 -9.71 -7.40 -8.80
C PRO A 33 -8.72 -8.09 -9.72
N ASP A 34 -8.12 -9.19 -9.27
CA ASP A 34 -7.19 -10.04 -10.02
C ASP A 34 -7.84 -10.65 -11.27
N VAL A 35 -9.05 -11.21 -11.10
CA VAL A 35 -9.82 -11.81 -12.21
C VAL A 35 -10.24 -10.74 -13.21
N LEU A 36 -10.71 -9.57 -12.73
CA LEU A 36 -11.13 -8.47 -13.59
C LEU A 36 -9.98 -7.87 -14.38
N MET A 37 -8.81 -7.70 -13.76
CA MET A 37 -7.61 -7.21 -14.42
C MET A 37 -7.09 -8.19 -15.48
N LEU A 38 -7.06 -9.50 -15.16
CA LEU A 38 -6.68 -10.53 -16.13
C LEU A 38 -7.68 -10.63 -17.28
N GLY A 39 -8.97 -10.48 -17.00
CA GLY A 39 -10.01 -10.44 -18.02
C GLY A 39 -9.86 -9.25 -18.96
N ALA A 40 -9.58 -8.05 -18.42
CA ALA A 40 -9.31 -6.87 -19.23
C ALA A 40 -8.09 -7.05 -20.13
N LEU A 41 -6.98 -7.59 -19.59
CA LEU A 41 -5.80 -7.91 -20.37
C LEU A 41 -6.10 -8.93 -21.48
N ALA A 42 -6.87 -9.97 -21.17
CA ALA A 42 -7.27 -10.97 -22.17
C ALA A 42 -8.10 -10.36 -23.31
N LEU A 43 -8.98 -9.41 -23.03
CA LEU A 43 -9.75 -8.68 -24.03
C LEU A 43 -8.86 -7.82 -24.94
N GLU A 44 -7.87 -7.12 -24.38
CA GLU A 44 -6.91 -6.31 -25.14
C GLU A 44 -6.02 -7.18 -26.03
N LEU A 45 -5.57 -8.33 -25.53
CA LEU A 45 -4.79 -9.31 -26.32
C LEU A 45 -5.63 -9.92 -27.44
N ALA A 46 -6.90 -10.31 -27.17
CA ALA A 46 -7.80 -10.87 -28.15
C ALA A 46 -8.17 -9.89 -29.27
N ALA A 47 -8.24 -8.60 -28.94
CA ALA A 47 -8.46 -7.53 -29.93
C ALA A 47 -7.20 -7.22 -30.75
N GLY A 48 -6.02 -7.77 -30.38
CA GLY A 48 -4.75 -7.52 -31.05
C GLY A 48 -4.19 -6.11 -30.84
N ILE A 49 -4.68 -5.39 -29.84
CA ILE A 49 -4.24 -4.03 -29.48
C ILE A 49 -2.91 -4.08 -28.76
N VAL A 50 -2.77 -5.07 -27.86
CA VAL A 50 -1.54 -5.34 -27.12
C VAL A 50 -0.93 -6.63 -27.68
N SER A 51 0.39 -6.64 -27.93
CA SER A 51 1.08 -7.87 -28.31
C SER A 51 1.17 -8.84 -27.15
N ILE A 52 1.22 -10.15 -27.41
CA ILE A 52 1.37 -11.17 -26.38
C ILE A 52 2.63 -10.93 -25.55
N GLU A 53 3.74 -10.55 -26.20
CA GLU A 53 4.99 -10.22 -25.53
C GLU A 53 4.81 -9.05 -24.54
N ASP A 54 4.23 -7.94 -24.97
CA ASP A 54 4.04 -6.77 -24.14
C ASP A 54 3.03 -7.03 -23.01
N GLY A 55 1.95 -7.74 -23.29
CA GLY A 55 0.98 -8.13 -22.26
C GLY A 55 1.57 -9.02 -21.17
N LEU A 56 2.52 -9.89 -21.51
CA LEU A 56 3.16 -10.79 -20.55
C LEU A 56 4.38 -10.19 -19.84
N LYS A 57 5.00 -9.13 -20.38
CA LYS A 57 6.14 -8.45 -19.74
C LYS A 57 5.87 -8.03 -18.30
N GLY A 58 4.63 -7.60 -18.01
CA GLY A 58 4.23 -7.22 -16.65
C GLY A 58 4.44 -8.33 -15.63
N PHE A 59 4.22 -9.59 -16.00
CA PHE A 59 4.37 -10.74 -15.10
C PHE A 59 5.83 -11.09 -14.77
N SER A 60 6.76 -10.72 -15.63
CA SER A 60 8.21 -10.91 -15.44
C SER A 60 8.93 -9.65 -14.95
N ASN A 61 8.19 -8.60 -14.60
CA ASN A 61 8.78 -7.35 -14.09
C ASN A 61 9.50 -7.60 -12.75
N LYS A 62 10.76 -7.13 -12.65
CA LYS A 62 11.58 -7.31 -11.44
C LYS A 62 10.92 -6.74 -10.19
N GLY A 63 10.22 -5.60 -10.31
CA GLY A 63 9.48 -5.02 -9.20
C GLY A 63 8.37 -5.94 -8.69
N LEU A 64 7.58 -6.55 -9.58
CA LEU A 64 6.53 -7.50 -9.23
C LEU A 64 7.10 -8.74 -8.53
N LEU A 65 8.19 -9.32 -9.05
CA LEU A 65 8.85 -10.47 -8.43
C LEU A 65 9.40 -10.13 -7.04
N THR A 66 9.96 -8.92 -6.87
CA THR A 66 10.40 -8.45 -5.55
C THR A 66 9.22 -8.36 -4.58
N VAL A 67 8.06 -7.82 -5.02
CA VAL A 67 6.84 -7.79 -4.20
C VAL A 67 6.41 -9.19 -3.79
N ALA A 68 6.41 -10.15 -4.71
CA ALA A 68 6.05 -11.54 -4.41
C ALA A 68 6.97 -12.15 -3.33
N CYS A 69 8.28 -11.97 -3.43
CA CYS A 69 9.24 -12.41 -2.41
C CYS A 69 9.00 -11.72 -1.06
N LEU A 70 8.71 -10.40 -1.06
CA LEU A 70 8.42 -9.66 0.17
C LEU A 70 7.13 -10.14 0.85
N PHE A 71 6.12 -10.57 0.11
CA PHE A 71 4.91 -11.18 0.70
C PHE A 71 5.23 -12.48 1.43
N VAL A 72 6.11 -13.32 0.88
CA VAL A 72 6.54 -14.56 1.55
C VAL A 72 7.27 -14.23 2.86
N VAL A 73 8.19 -13.26 2.84
CA VAL A 73 8.89 -12.79 4.06
C VAL A 73 7.91 -12.23 5.09
N ALA A 74 6.96 -11.39 4.67
CA ALA A 74 5.94 -10.82 5.55
C ALA A 74 5.05 -11.91 6.18
N ALA A 75 4.66 -12.93 5.41
CA ALA A 75 3.93 -14.09 5.93
C ALA A 75 4.76 -14.86 6.98
N GLY A 76 6.06 -15.04 6.75
CA GLY A 76 6.98 -15.64 7.74
C GLY A 76 7.02 -14.84 9.05
N ILE A 77 7.17 -13.51 8.98
CA ILE A 77 7.17 -12.62 10.16
C ILE A 77 5.82 -12.72 10.90
N SER A 78 4.72 -12.74 10.15
CA SER A 78 3.37 -12.90 10.71
C SER A 78 3.20 -14.22 11.46
N ASN A 79 3.63 -15.32 10.86
CA ASN A 79 3.46 -16.67 11.42
C ASN A 79 4.35 -16.92 12.65
N THR A 80 5.49 -16.23 12.77
CA THR A 80 6.36 -16.35 13.95
C THR A 80 5.83 -15.61 15.17
N GLY A 81 4.81 -14.76 15.04
CA GLY A 81 4.30 -13.93 16.12
C GLY A 81 5.28 -12.85 16.62
N ALA A 82 6.38 -12.64 15.91
CA ALA A 82 7.40 -11.67 16.29
C ALA A 82 6.81 -10.25 16.41
N LEU A 83 5.92 -9.88 15.47
CA LEU A 83 5.26 -8.58 15.50
C LEU A 83 4.37 -8.41 16.74
N ASP A 84 3.61 -9.45 17.13
CA ASP A 84 2.76 -9.46 18.33
C ASP A 84 3.59 -9.20 19.59
N TYR A 85 4.71 -9.89 19.72
CA TYR A 85 5.59 -9.79 20.88
C TYR A 85 6.19 -8.38 21.01
N TYR A 86 6.81 -7.88 19.94
CA TYR A 86 7.48 -6.58 19.97
C TYR A 86 6.49 -5.42 20.10
N MET A 87 5.36 -5.47 19.38
CA MET A 87 4.36 -4.42 19.44
C MET A 87 3.66 -4.38 20.78
N GLY A 88 3.34 -5.53 21.38
CA GLY A 88 2.77 -5.57 22.73
C GLY A 88 3.65 -4.90 23.78
N LYS A 89 4.99 -4.97 23.62
CA LYS A 89 5.96 -4.32 24.51
C LYS A 89 6.12 -2.82 24.22
N LEU A 90 6.10 -2.41 22.94
CA LEU A 90 6.26 -1.02 22.51
C LEU A 90 5.05 -0.16 22.84
N LEU A 91 3.83 -0.69 22.70
CA LEU A 91 2.59 0.04 22.95
C LEU A 91 2.41 0.46 24.43
N GLY A 92 2.84 -0.36 25.38
CA GLY A 92 2.83 -0.07 26.81
C GLY A 92 1.46 0.42 27.33
N ASN A 93 1.47 1.30 28.36
CA ASN A 93 0.28 1.91 28.94
C ASN A 93 0.25 3.42 28.63
N PRO A 94 -0.61 3.89 27.73
CA PRO A 94 -0.71 5.29 27.37
C PRO A 94 -1.43 6.10 28.45
N ARG A 95 -1.07 7.36 28.57
CA ARG A 95 -1.69 8.30 29.52
C ARG A 95 -2.86 9.08 28.91
N SER A 96 -2.90 9.18 27.59
CA SER A 96 -3.93 9.90 26.83
C SER A 96 -4.15 9.22 25.49
N VAL A 97 -5.23 9.59 24.79
CA VAL A 97 -5.50 9.10 23.43
C VAL A 97 -4.41 9.54 22.46
N ALA A 98 -3.93 10.78 22.56
CA ALA A 98 -2.84 11.28 21.72
C ALA A 98 -1.52 10.53 21.98
N ASP A 99 -1.20 10.19 23.23
CA ASP A 99 -0.05 9.35 23.57
C ASP A 99 -0.21 7.93 23.01
N ALA A 100 -1.43 7.37 23.05
CA ALA A 100 -1.74 6.10 22.44
C ALA A 100 -1.55 6.11 20.94
N GLN A 101 -2.05 7.14 20.27
CA GLN A 101 -1.88 7.32 18.83
C GLN A 101 -0.40 7.42 18.44
N LEU A 102 0.37 8.22 19.16
CA LEU A 102 1.79 8.40 18.87
C LEU A 102 2.57 7.10 19.07
N ARG A 103 2.32 6.37 20.17
CA ARG A 103 2.91 5.05 20.46
C ARG A 103 2.53 3.99 19.43
N LEU A 104 1.38 4.11 18.80
CA LEU A 104 0.95 3.24 17.71
C LEU A 104 1.57 3.66 16.38
N MET A 105 1.44 4.92 16.00
CA MET A 105 1.78 5.42 14.67
C MET A 105 3.27 5.32 14.35
N VAL A 106 4.16 5.67 15.32
CA VAL A 106 5.60 5.69 15.07
C VAL A 106 6.16 4.30 14.77
N PRO A 107 5.91 3.26 15.61
CA PRO A 107 6.40 1.92 15.30
C PRO A 107 5.77 1.34 14.02
N ILE A 108 4.47 1.60 13.79
CA ILE A 108 3.80 1.11 12.58
C ILE A 108 4.41 1.72 11.32
N ALA A 109 4.62 3.04 11.30
CA ALA A 109 5.27 3.70 10.18
C ALA A 109 6.68 3.16 9.93
N THR A 110 7.45 2.90 10.99
CA THR A 110 8.79 2.32 10.87
C THR A 110 8.75 0.91 10.29
N VAL A 111 7.87 0.04 10.77
CA VAL A 111 7.71 -1.32 10.26
C VAL A 111 7.20 -1.31 8.82
N SER A 112 6.23 -0.44 8.52
CA SER A 112 5.64 -0.33 7.17
C SER A 112 6.58 0.30 6.15
N ALA A 113 7.63 0.99 6.57
CA ALA A 113 8.70 1.41 5.66
C ALA A 113 9.44 0.23 5.01
N PHE A 114 9.41 -0.96 5.62
CA PHE A 114 10.09 -2.17 5.13
C PHE A 114 9.15 -3.31 4.79
N LEU A 115 7.93 -3.30 5.30
CA LEU A 115 6.90 -4.31 5.04
C LEU A 115 5.71 -3.67 4.35
N ASN A 116 5.05 -4.41 3.48
CA ASN A 116 3.86 -3.93 2.79
C ASN A 116 2.75 -3.58 3.80
N ASN A 117 2.02 -2.50 3.52
CA ASN A 117 0.98 -1.94 4.39
C ASN A 117 -0.11 -2.94 4.79
N THR A 118 -0.60 -3.73 3.82
CA THR A 118 -1.74 -4.64 4.04
C THR A 118 -1.48 -5.70 5.10
N PRO A 119 -0.39 -6.50 5.06
CA PRO A 119 -0.11 -7.47 6.11
C PRO A 119 0.18 -6.80 7.46
N VAL A 120 0.86 -5.65 7.49
CA VAL A 120 1.13 -4.92 8.73
C VAL A 120 -0.18 -4.53 9.41
N VAL A 121 -1.10 -3.90 8.69
CA VAL A 121 -2.41 -3.48 9.24
C VAL A 121 -3.22 -4.69 9.66
N ALA A 122 -3.27 -5.76 8.85
CA ALA A 122 -4.04 -6.97 9.16
C ALA A 122 -3.61 -7.62 10.47
N ILE A 123 -2.29 -7.74 10.70
CA ILE A 123 -1.75 -8.28 11.95
C ILE A 123 -2.02 -7.35 13.14
N MET A 124 -1.94 -6.04 12.92
CA MET A 124 -2.08 -5.06 14.00
C MET A 124 -3.52 -4.86 14.47
N ILE A 125 -4.53 -5.13 13.66
CA ILE A 125 -5.94 -5.00 14.06
C ILE A 125 -6.26 -5.77 15.36
N PRO A 126 -6.02 -7.08 15.47
CA PRO A 126 -6.30 -7.81 16.71
C PRO A 126 -5.42 -7.36 17.89
N ILE A 127 -4.17 -6.96 17.65
CA ILE A 127 -3.26 -6.46 18.70
C ILE A 127 -3.81 -5.16 19.28
N VAL A 128 -4.17 -4.19 18.41
CA VAL A 128 -4.74 -2.91 18.81
C VAL A 128 -6.06 -3.09 19.52
N GLN A 129 -6.93 -4.01 19.09
CA GLN A 129 -8.18 -4.33 19.77
C GLN A 129 -7.95 -4.82 21.21
N LYS A 130 -7.02 -5.76 21.40
CA LYS A 130 -6.65 -6.25 22.74
C LYS A 130 -6.09 -5.13 23.62
N TRP A 131 -5.23 -4.29 23.04
CA TRP A 131 -4.61 -3.17 23.74
C TRP A 131 -5.64 -2.10 24.14
N CYS A 132 -6.54 -1.73 23.22
CA CYS A 132 -7.64 -0.80 23.52
C CYS A 132 -8.51 -1.26 24.68
N ARG A 133 -8.88 -2.55 24.71
CA ARG A 133 -9.66 -3.14 25.81
C ARG A 133 -8.91 -3.02 27.14
N LYS A 134 -7.59 -3.28 27.14
CA LYS A 134 -6.75 -3.17 28.35
C LYS A 134 -6.65 -1.73 28.85
N CYS A 135 -6.50 -0.76 27.94
CA CYS A 135 -6.29 0.65 28.27
C CYS A 135 -7.58 1.46 28.33
N LYS A 136 -8.75 0.84 28.09
CA LYS A 136 -10.09 1.49 28.06
C LYS A 136 -10.15 2.65 27.07
N ILE A 137 -9.53 2.50 25.88
CA ILE A 137 -9.54 3.46 24.78
C ILE A 137 -10.50 2.98 23.71
N ASN A 138 -11.24 3.91 23.09
CA ASN A 138 -12.12 3.57 21.99
C ASN A 138 -11.30 3.15 20.77
N VAL A 139 -11.56 1.95 20.24
CA VAL A 139 -10.87 1.37 19.08
C VAL A 139 -10.98 2.26 17.83
N ALA A 140 -12.10 2.95 17.66
CA ALA A 140 -12.34 3.87 16.54
C ALA A 140 -11.30 5.01 16.48
N GLN A 141 -10.72 5.40 17.61
CA GLN A 141 -9.69 6.44 17.68
C GLN A 141 -8.30 5.97 17.25
N LEU A 142 -8.08 4.65 17.08
CA LEU A 142 -6.78 4.09 16.75
C LEU A 142 -6.73 3.40 15.38
N PHE A 143 -7.85 2.95 14.82
CA PHE A 143 -7.84 2.24 13.53
C PHE A 143 -7.51 3.14 12.34
N ILE A 144 -8.03 4.37 12.31
CA ILE A 144 -7.68 5.34 11.26
C ILE A 144 -6.20 5.73 11.37
N PRO A 145 -5.67 6.14 12.55
CA PRO A 145 -4.23 6.34 12.74
C PRO A 145 -3.36 5.14 12.35
N LEU A 146 -3.78 3.91 12.67
CA LEU A 146 -3.09 2.68 12.26
C LEU A 146 -2.94 2.60 10.74
N SER A 147 -4.04 2.76 10.01
CA SER A 147 -4.05 2.67 8.55
C SER A 147 -3.19 3.77 7.90
N PHE A 148 -3.39 5.02 8.31
CA PHE A 148 -2.65 6.16 7.75
C PHE A 148 -1.15 6.11 8.06
N SER A 149 -0.77 5.73 9.29
CA SER A 149 0.65 5.59 9.63
C SER A 149 1.35 4.49 8.83
N SER A 150 0.63 3.41 8.54
CA SER A 150 1.14 2.35 7.67
C SER A 150 1.36 2.86 6.23
N ILE A 151 0.38 3.56 5.66
CA ILE A 151 0.49 4.12 4.30
C ILE A 151 1.62 5.14 4.22
N LEU A 152 1.68 6.08 5.17
CA LEU A 152 2.71 7.11 5.22
C LEU A 152 4.11 6.51 5.44
N GLY A 153 4.24 5.49 6.28
CA GLY A 153 5.48 4.74 6.47
C GLY A 153 5.95 4.07 5.18
N GLY A 154 5.02 3.48 4.44
CA GLY A 154 5.30 2.84 3.14
C GLY A 154 5.87 3.78 2.08
N THR A 155 5.66 5.08 2.19
CA THR A 155 6.26 6.08 1.26
C THR A 155 7.73 6.37 1.55
N CYS A 156 8.25 5.98 2.71
CA CYS A 156 9.60 6.34 3.13
C CYS A 156 10.70 5.53 2.45
N THR A 157 10.42 4.33 1.95
CA THR A 157 11.42 3.51 1.26
C THR A 157 10.90 2.93 -0.05
N LEU A 158 11.81 2.48 -0.90
CA LEU A 158 11.45 1.84 -2.17
C LEU A 158 10.63 0.56 -1.97
N ILE A 159 10.88 -0.21 -0.92
CA ILE A 159 10.23 -1.50 -0.64
C ILE A 159 9.00 -1.39 0.26
N GLY A 160 8.74 -0.22 0.85
CA GLY A 160 7.64 -0.02 1.81
C GLY A 160 6.26 -0.18 1.20
N THR A 161 6.11 0.05 -0.09
CA THR A 161 4.86 -0.24 -0.81
C THR A 161 5.12 -0.82 -2.19
N SER A 162 4.23 -1.72 -2.62
CA SER A 162 4.30 -2.36 -3.94
C SER A 162 4.27 -1.34 -5.09
N THR A 163 3.55 -0.24 -4.93
CA THR A 163 3.47 0.83 -5.93
C THR A 163 4.84 1.40 -6.27
N ASN A 164 5.69 1.67 -5.28
CA ASN A 164 7.04 2.20 -5.49
C ASN A 164 7.89 1.23 -6.32
N LEU A 165 7.82 -0.07 -6.01
CA LEU A 165 8.56 -1.10 -6.72
C LEU A 165 8.09 -1.29 -8.17
N VAL A 166 6.77 -1.22 -8.40
CA VAL A 166 6.22 -1.30 -9.76
C VAL A 166 6.68 -0.10 -10.58
N VAL A 167 6.58 1.11 -10.03
CA VAL A 167 7.01 2.34 -10.71
C VAL A 167 8.52 2.30 -11.01
N ASP A 168 9.37 1.87 -10.06
CA ASP A 168 10.81 1.71 -10.29
C ASP A 168 11.10 0.66 -11.38
N GLY A 169 10.35 -0.45 -11.37
CA GLY A 169 10.46 -1.48 -12.40
C GLY A 169 10.13 -0.95 -13.81
N MET A 170 9.03 -0.21 -13.93
CA MET A 170 8.63 0.43 -15.20
C MET A 170 9.64 1.52 -15.64
N ARG A 171 10.16 2.31 -14.69
CA ARG A 171 11.18 3.31 -14.97
C ARG A 171 12.45 2.67 -15.53
N LYS A 172 12.95 1.62 -14.91
CA LYS A 172 14.13 0.86 -15.37
C LYS A 172 13.96 0.29 -16.78
N GLU A 173 12.74 -0.15 -17.10
CA GLU A 173 12.42 -0.65 -18.44
C GLU A 173 12.42 0.49 -19.47
N ARG A 174 11.89 1.66 -19.10
CA ARG A 174 11.79 2.82 -20.01
C ARG A 174 13.10 3.58 -20.17
N TYR A 175 13.90 3.62 -19.10
CA TYR A 175 15.16 4.40 -19.02
C TYR A 175 16.29 3.53 -18.46
N PRO A 176 16.78 2.54 -19.23
CA PRO A 176 17.78 1.58 -18.76
C PRO A 176 19.14 2.22 -18.44
N GLU A 177 19.45 3.38 -19.04
CA GLU A 177 20.69 4.14 -18.82
C GLU A 177 20.69 4.94 -17.49
N GLU A 178 19.52 5.14 -16.87
CA GLU A 178 19.43 5.87 -15.62
C GLU A 178 19.83 5.00 -14.41
N ALA A 179 20.49 5.61 -13.44
CA ALA A 179 20.85 4.95 -12.20
C ALA A 179 19.60 4.39 -11.48
N ALA A 180 19.73 3.21 -10.88
CA ALA A 180 18.65 2.61 -10.11
C ALA A 180 18.29 3.49 -8.91
N ILE A 181 16.99 3.60 -8.58
CA ILE A 181 16.54 4.29 -7.36
C ILE A 181 17.07 3.52 -6.14
N GLY A 182 17.79 4.22 -5.27
CA GLY A 182 18.27 3.67 -4.02
C GLY A 182 17.15 3.40 -3.03
N LEU A 183 17.35 2.43 -2.12
CA LEU A 183 16.34 2.02 -1.12
C LEU A 183 15.75 3.21 -0.34
N PHE A 184 16.60 4.16 0.06
CA PHE A 184 16.24 5.33 0.86
C PHE A 184 16.14 6.64 0.05
N GLU A 185 16.19 6.58 -1.26
CA GLU A 185 16.11 7.78 -2.08
C GLU A 185 14.75 8.47 -1.95
N LEU A 186 13.69 7.68 -1.84
CA LEU A 186 12.35 8.18 -1.57
C LEU A 186 12.19 8.80 -0.18
N SER A 187 13.07 8.50 0.77
CA SER A 187 13.01 9.06 2.13
C SER A 187 13.10 10.59 2.16
N LYS A 188 13.75 11.20 1.17
CA LYS A 188 13.85 12.67 1.04
C LYS A 188 12.48 13.34 1.00
N TYR A 189 11.50 12.67 0.40
CA TYR A 189 10.12 13.13 0.28
C TYR A 189 9.20 12.42 1.28
N GLY A 190 9.39 11.12 1.47
CA GLY A 190 8.55 10.29 2.32
C GLY A 190 8.61 10.69 3.80
N VAL A 191 9.80 10.99 4.34
CA VAL A 191 9.94 11.40 5.75
C VAL A 191 9.24 12.73 6.07
N PRO A 192 9.41 13.81 5.29
CA PRO A 192 8.63 15.03 5.51
C PRO A 192 7.13 14.82 5.41
N VAL A 193 6.66 14.01 4.45
CA VAL A 193 5.24 13.66 4.29
C VAL A 193 4.76 12.84 5.50
N LEU A 194 5.52 11.86 5.96
CA LEU A 194 5.21 11.09 7.15
C LEU A 194 5.07 12.00 8.38
N LEU A 195 6.04 12.86 8.65
CA LEU A 195 6.02 13.75 9.81
C LEU A 195 4.82 14.71 9.78
N SER A 196 4.56 15.34 8.63
CA SER A 196 3.41 16.23 8.47
C SER A 196 2.08 15.49 8.63
N GLY A 197 1.98 14.27 8.08
CA GLY A 197 0.80 13.42 8.22
C GLY A 197 0.57 12.96 9.66
N LEU A 198 1.61 12.55 10.39
CA LEU A 198 1.51 12.20 11.81
C LEU A 198 1.07 13.40 12.66
N CYS A 199 1.65 14.59 12.43
CA CYS A 199 1.23 15.82 13.09
C CYS A 199 -0.23 16.14 12.80
N TYR A 200 -0.64 16.06 11.54
CA TYR A 200 -2.03 16.26 11.15
C TYR A 200 -2.96 15.30 11.86
N MET A 201 -2.63 14.01 11.90
CA MET A 201 -3.45 13.00 12.57
C MET A 201 -3.61 13.28 14.05
N LEU A 202 -2.55 13.68 14.76
CA LEU A 202 -2.61 14.02 16.18
C LEU A 202 -3.50 15.25 16.45
N VAL A 203 -3.47 16.25 15.57
CA VAL A 203 -4.27 17.48 15.71
C VAL A 203 -5.72 17.25 15.29
N ALA A 204 -5.96 16.55 14.19
CA ALA A 204 -7.28 16.36 13.60
C ALA A 204 -8.11 15.26 14.31
N SER A 205 -7.45 14.24 14.86
CA SER A 205 -8.08 13.07 15.46
C SER A 205 -9.10 13.41 16.56
N PRO A 206 -8.83 14.31 17.52
CA PRO A 206 -9.81 14.64 18.57
C PRO A 206 -11.11 15.27 18.04
N PHE A 207 -11.05 15.90 16.85
CA PHE A 207 -12.19 16.58 16.23
C PHE A 207 -12.97 15.69 15.27
N LEU A 208 -12.25 14.81 14.56
CA LEU A 208 -12.83 14.03 13.46
C LEU A 208 -13.23 12.61 13.86
N LEU A 209 -12.57 12.02 14.87
CA LEU A 209 -12.83 10.64 15.24
C LEU A 209 -13.88 10.54 16.36
N PRO A 210 -14.82 9.57 16.26
CA PRO A 210 -15.86 9.38 17.26
C PRO A 210 -15.25 8.94 18.60
N GLY A 211 -15.70 9.55 19.70
CA GLY A 211 -15.23 9.26 21.05
C GLY A 211 -14.25 10.28 21.64
N GLY A 212 -13.98 11.40 20.94
CA GLY A 212 -13.16 12.51 21.46
C GLY A 212 -13.86 13.38 22.50
N LYS A 213 -15.18 13.29 22.65
CA LYS A 213 -15.90 13.90 23.78
C LYS A 213 -16.01 12.86 24.90
N LYS A 214 -15.47 13.16 26.06
CA LYS A 214 -15.77 12.45 27.31
C LYS A 214 -17.30 12.49 27.54
N GLU A 215 -17.95 11.33 27.55
CA GLU A 215 -19.11 11.13 28.36
C GLU A 215 -18.68 10.99 29.82
#